data_7baef61cfdff690875e36e6e85972e4c
#
_entry.id   7baef61cfdff690875e36e6e85972e4c
#
_cell.length_a   1.000
_cell.length_b   1.000
_cell.length_c   1.000
_cell.angle_alpha   90.00
_cell.angle_beta   90.00
_cell.angle_gamma   90.00
#
_symmetry.space_group_name_H-M   'P 1'
#
loop_
_entity.id
_entity.type
_entity.pdbx_description
1 polymer ?
#
loop_
_entity_poly.entity_id
_entity_poly.type
_entity_poly.pdbx_seq_one_letter_code
_entity_poly.pdbx_strand_id
1 'polypeptide(L)'
;SMKDKVFALGFEEGYAEFKIGVILRQAREAAGLTQDEVARRLKTKKSAISRIENHTDDVRLSTLRKYADAVGTNLQIRLAG
;
A
#
# COMPACT_ATOMS: atom_id res chain seq x y z
N SER A 1 6.54 -14.59 -11.26
CA SER A 1 7.39 -13.43 -11.42
C SER A 1 7.05 -12.34 -10.42
N MET A 2 8.04 -11.71 -9.86
CA MET A 2 7.84 -10.62 -8.90
C MET A 2 7.13 -9.41 -9.50
N LYS A 3 7.33 -9.13 -10.77
CA LYS A 3 6.64 -8.01 -11.43
C LYS A 3 5.14 -8.26 -11.63
N ASP A 4 4.72 -9.49 -11.57
CA ASP A 4 3.31 -9.83 -11.74
C ASP A 4 2.62 -10.06 -10.40
N LYS A 5 3.31 -9.76 -9.33
CA LYS A 5 2.75 -9.94 -8.01
C LYS A 5 1.64 -8.91 -7.77
N VAL A 6 0.45 -9.42 -7.57
CA VAL A 6 -0.73 -8.62 -7.34
C VAL A 6 -1.20 -8.86 -5.91
N PHE A 7 -1.47 -7.77 -5.21
CA PHE A 7 -2.02 -7.85 -3.87
C PHE A 7 -3.54 -7.70 -3.96
N ALA A 8 -4.24 -8.82 -3.85
CA ALA A 8 -5.70 -8.82 -3.84
C ALA A 8 -6.18 -8.46 -2.44
N LEU A 9 -7.06 -7.47 -2.36
CA LEU A 9 -7.63 -7.03 -1.10
C LEU A 9 -9.06 -7.53 -1.00
N GLY A 10 -9.32 -8.33 0.04
CA GLY A 10 -10.68 -8.73 0.38
C GLY A 10 -11.26 -7.77 1.40
N PHE A 11 -12.50 -7.41 1.23
CA PHE A 11 -13.18 -6.55 2.18
C PHE A 11 -13.98 -7.41 3.14
N GLU A 12 -13.34 -7.79 4.24
CA GLU A 12 -13.99 -8.44 5.35
C GLU A 12 -14.19 -7.42 6.45
N GLU A 13 -15.32 -7.48 7.08
CA GLU A 13 -15.70 -6.52 8.09
C GLU A 13 -14.71 -6.48 9.25
N GLY A 14 -14.24 -5.29 9.59
CA GLY A 14 -13.33 -5.06 10.71
C GLY A 14 -11.90 -5.53 10.52
N TYR A 15 -11.59 -6.10 9.37
CA TYR A 15 -10.29 -6.73 9.13
C TYR A 15 -9.54 -6.10 7.94
N ALA A 16 -10.27 -5.54 7.00
CA ALA A 16 -9.71 -5.08 5.72
C ALA A 16 -8.66 -3.97 5.89
N GLU A 17 -8.89 -3.02 6.76
CA GLU A 17 -8.02 -1.86 6.96
C GLU A 17 -6.63 -2.26 7.43
N PHE A 18 -6.57 -3.11 8.44
CA PHE A 18 -5.31 -3.62 8.96
C PHE A 18 -4.55 -4.39 7.88
N LYS A 19 -5.27 -5.19 7.13
CA LYS A 19 -4.69 -6.04 6.10
C LYS A 19 -4.09 -5.22 4.95
N ILE A 20 -4.76 -4.15 4.54
CA ILE A 20 -4.27 -3.27 3.47
C ILE A 20 -2.93 -2.66 3.86
N GLY A 21 -2.84 -2.08 5.05
CA GLY A 21 -1.60 -1.46 5.52
C GLY A 21 -0.44 -2.43 5.59
N VAL A 22 -0.70 -3.63 6.08
CA VAL A 22 0.33 -4.69 6.16
C VAL A 22 0.81 -5.10 4.77
N ILE A 23 -0.11 -5.26 3.82
CA ILE A 23 0.23 -5.63 2.44
C ILE A 23 1.08 -4.54 1.80
N LEU A 24 0.73 -3.29 1.98
CA LEU A 24 1.49 -2.17 1.43
C LEU A 24 2.90 -2.12 2.01
N ARG A 25 3.03 -2.28 3.31
CA ARG A 25 4.34 -2.32 3.95
C ARG A 25 5.17 -3.49 3.44
N GLN A 26 4.57 -4.66 3.32
CA GLN A 26 5.27 -5.83 2.79
C GLN A 26 5.75 -5.60 1.35
N ALA A 27 4.94 -4.95 0.53
CA ALA A 27 5.33 -4.61 -0.84
C ALA A 27 6.52 -3.65 -0.84
N ARG A 28 6.51 -2.65 0.04
CA ARG A 28 7.62 -1.72 0.20
C ARG A 28 8.89 -2.45 0.62
N GLU A 29 8.81 -3.30 1.62
CA GLU A 29 9.96 -4.05 2.12
C GLU A 29 10.49 -5.03 1.08
N ALA A 30 9.59 -5.67 0.33
CA ALA A 30 10.00 -6.56 -0.76
C ALA A 30 10.73 -5.82 -1.87
N ALA A 31 10.42 -4.54 -2.07
CA ALA A 31 11.12 -3.69 -3.02
C ALA A 31 12.44 -3.14 -2.47
N GLY A 32 12.75 -3.41 -1.22
CA GLY A 32 13.97 -2.92 -0.58
C GLY A 32 13.95 -1.43 -0.27
N LEU A 33 12.76 -0.86 -0.09
CA LEU A 33 12.60 0.58 0.11
C LEU A 33 12.25 0.92 1.56
N THR A 34 12.82 2.01 2.04
CA THR A 34 12.44 2.59 3.33
C THR A 34 11.23 3.50 3.17
N GLN A 35 10.61 3.84 4.30
CA GLN A 35 9.51 4.82 4.28
C GLN A 35 9.99 6.17 3.73
N ASP A 36 11.21 6.58 4.07
CA ASP A 36 11.78 7.83 3.56
C ASP A 36 11.94 7.82 2.04
N GLU A 37 12.34 6.68 1.49
CA GLU A 37 12.52 6.55 0.05
C GLU A 37 11.19 6.63 -0.68
N VAL A 38 10.16 5.98 -0.17
CA VAL A 38 8.82 6.07 -0.74
C VAL A 38 8.27 7.49 -0.61
N ALA A 39 8.51 8.13 0.52
CA ALA A 39 8.11 9.52 0.73
C ALA A 39 8.73 10.44 -0.32
N ARG A 40 9.99 10.24 -0.63
CA ARG A 40 10.66 11.02 -1.68
C ARG A 40 10.06 10.76 -3.06
N ARG A 41 9.75 9.53 -3.37
CA ARG A 41 9.12 9.17 -4.65
C ARG A 41 7.74 9.80 -4.81
N LEU A 42 7.00 9.89 -3.71
CA LEU A 42 5.67 10.49 -3.70
C LEU A 42 5.68 11.99 -3.39
N LYS A 43 6.87 12.57 -3.20
CA LYS A 43 7.04 14.00 -2.89
C LYS A 43 6.27 14.39 -1.63
N THR A 44 6.41 13.59 -0.61
CA THR A 44 5.73 13.80 0.67
C THR A 44 6.67 13.48 1.83
N LYS A 45 6.13 13.45 3.03
CA LYS A 45 6.89 13.22 4.25
C LYS A 45 6.80 11.77 4.69
N LYS A 46 7.81 11.31 5.41
CA LYS A 46 7.82 9.98 6.02
C LYS A 46 6.56 9.74 6.87
N SER A 47 6.12 10.75 7.61
CA SER A 47 4.91 10.64 8.43
C SER A 47 3.66 10.30 7.60
N ALA A 48 3.58 10.81 6.37
CA ALA A 48 2.49 10.47 5.47
C ALA A 48 2.54 9.00 5.04
N ILE A 49 3.73 8.47 4.79
CA ILE A 49 3.90 7.06 4.44
C ILE A 49 3.53 6.17 5.63
N SER A 50 3.98 6.52 6.82
CA SER A 50 3.62 5.79 8.03
C SER A 50 2.10 5.76 8.22
N ARG A 51 1.43 6.89 7.98
CA ARG A 51 -0.02 6.97 8.06
C ARG A 51 -0.71 6.07 7.04
N ILE A 52 -0.22 6.02 5.82
CA ILE A 52 -0.76 5.14 4.78
C ILE A 52 -0.68 3.68 5.24
N GLU A 53 0.42 3.30 5.87
CA GLU A 53 0.63 1.91 6.30
C GLU A 53 -0.13 1.54 7.57
N ASN A 54 -0.39 2.51 8.44
CA ASN A 54 -0.99 2.23 9.75
C ASN A 54 -2.44 2.68 9.91
N HIS A 55 -2.89 3.60 9.06
CA HIS A 55 -4.24 4.18 9.13
C HIS A 55 -4.87 4.24 7.74
N THR A 56 -4.94 3.09 7.08
CA THR A 56 -5.43 2.98 5.71
C THR A 56 -6.89 3.36 5.51
N ASP A 57 -7.69 3.33 6.56
CA ASP A 57 -9.08 3.75 6.52
C ASP A 57 -9.26 5.24 6.15
N ASP A 58 -8.25 6.06 6.45
CA ASP A 58 -8.26 7.49 6.15
C ASP A 58 -7.58 7.85 4.84
N VAL A 59 -7.20 6.86 4.05
CA VAL A 59 -6.39 7.08 2.86
C VAL A 59 -7.24 6.90 1.61
N ARG A 60 -7.12 7.84 0.69
CA ARG A 60 -7.83 7.77 -0.59
C ARG A 60 -7.29 6.64 -1.43
N LEU A 61 -8.18 6.04 -2.23
CA LEU A 61 -7.82 4.99 -3.16
C LEU A 61 -6.73 5.45 -4.14
N SER A 62 -6.82 6.69 -4.60
CA SER A 62 -5.80 7.27 -5.49
C SER A 62 -4.42 7.31 -4.82
N THR A 63 -4.37 7.59 -3.53
CA THR A 63 -3.12 7.61 -2.77
C THR A 63 -2.56 6.19 -2.63
N LEU A 64 -3.41 5.21 -2.39
CA LEU A 64 -2.99 3.81 -2.33
C LEU A 64 -2.40 3.35 -3.65
N ARG A 65 -2.98 3.77 -4.77
CA ARG A 65 -2.44 3.47 -6.10
C ARG A 65 -1.09 4.10 -6.31
N LYS A 66 -0.92 5.35 -5.92
CA LYS A 66 0.37 6.04 -6.03
C LYS A 66 1.43 5.33 -5.21
N TYR A 67 1.07 4.90 -4.00
CA TYR A 67 1.97 4.14 -3.15
C TYR A 67 2.39 2.84 -3.84
N ALA A 68 1.42 2.08 -4.35
CA ALA A 68 1.70 0.82 -5.04
C ALA A 68 2.65 1.04 -6.22
N ASP A 69 2.40 2.07 -7.02
CA ASP A 69 3.28 2.40 -8.15
C ASP A 69 4.68 2.75 -7.68
N ALA A 70 4.80 3.49 -6.60
CA ALA A 70 6.11 3.89 -6.06
C ALA A 70 6.96 2.70 -5.61
N VAL A 71 6.32 1.62 -5.16
CA VAL A 71 7.03 0.40 -4.74
C VAL A 71 7.05 -0.67 -5.83
N GLY A 72 6.62 -0.34 -7.04
CA GLY A 72 6.76 -1.21 -8.20
C GLY A 72 5.74 -2.33 -8.30
N THR A 73 4.56 -2.15 -7.73
CA THR A 73 3.49 -3.14 -7.82
C THR A 73 2.19 -2.50 -8.27
N ASN A 74 1.18 -3.31 -8.51
CA ASN A 74 -0.15 -2.85 -8.91
C ASN A 74 -1.13 -3.12 -7.78
N LEU A 75 -1.99 -2.14 -7.53
CA LEU A 75 -3.08 -2.31 -6.59
C LEU A 75 -4.32 -2.80 -7.34
N GLN A 76 -4.82 -3.97 -6.96
CA GLN A 76 -6.10 -4.48 -7.46
C GLN A 76 -7.04 -4.69 -6.29
N ILE A 77 -8.26 -4.20 -6.46
CA ILE A 77 -9.30 -4.36 -5.45
C ILE A 77 -10.39 -5.24 -6.04
N ARG A 78 -10.69 -6.32 -5.35
CA ARG A 78 -11.74 -7.24 -5.75
C ARG A 78 -12.78 -7.33 -4.65
N LEU A 79 -14.02 -7.24 -5.05
CA LEU A 79 -15.12 -7.47 -4.13
C LEU A 79 -15.38 -8.96 -4.04
N ALA A 80 -15.47 -9.46 -2.82
CA ALA A 80 -15.83 -10.85 -2.56
C ALA A 80 -17.35 -11.01 -2.72
N GLY A 81 -17.77 -12.14 -3.26
CA GLY A 81 -19.20 -12.38 -3.35
C GLY A 81 -19.68 -13.03 -4.61
#